data_2b292602860ec194bcf9f915da094ccc
#
_entry.id   2b292602860ec194bcf9f915da094ccc
#
_cell.length_a   1.000
_cell.length_b   1.000
_cell.length_c   1.000
_cell.angle_alpha   90.00
_cell.angle_beta   90.00
_cell.angle_gamma   90.00
#
_symmetry.space_group_name_H-M   'P 1'
#
loop_
_entity.id
_entity.type
_entity.pdbx_description
1 polymer ?
#
loop_
_entity_poly.entity_id
_entity_poly.type
_entity_poly.pdbx_seq_one_letter_code
_entity_poly.pdbx_strand_id
1 'polypeptide(L)'
;GHEVVGLDSDFYEKCTFGEPARDIPNIRKDIRDVGQSDLERFDAIIHLAGLSNDPLGDLNPRVTYEINWLSTVRLARLAKKIGISRFIFSSSCSNYGAAGVDMLNEEAEFRPVTPYGRSKVLAEKDLVNLADSKFSPTILRNATAYGISPRLRFDLVLNNLVAWAYTTGLVYLKSDGTPWRPIVHVEDISRAFMAVLHAPREKIHNQAFNVGRTEENYQIRELAEIVKETVPGSHIQYSEGAGPDKRCYRVDCSKLSRMLPDYKPRWSARAGAKQLYEAYKKTGVRNEEFEGPTYRRIDHLKQLMEKGSLSSDLYWNNKEIVQKNASDSAEGNAGRNKTKLSRL
;
A
#
# COMPACT_ATOMS: atom_id res chain seq x y z
N GLY A 1 -22.29 -9.08 -5.28
CA GLY A 1 -21.16 -8.20 -5.06
C GLY A 1 -21.20 -7.59 -3.66
N HIS A 2 -20.15 -6.86 -3.29
CA HIS A 2 -20.10 -6.11 -2.04
C HIS A 2 -20.42 -4.65 -2.31
N GLU A 3 -21.11 -4.00 -1.37
CA GLU A 3 -21.14 -2.56 -1.29
C GLU A 3 -19.84 -2.09 -0.62
N VAL A 4 -19.12 -1.19 -1.27
CA VAL A 4 -17.79 -0.74 -0.81
C VAL A 4 -17.83 0.78 -0.64
N VAL A 5 -17.34 1.26 0.50
CA VAL A 5 -17.11 2.68 0.75
C VAL A 5 -15.66 2.87 1.17
N GLY A 6 -14.98 3.81 0.53
CA GLY A 6 -13.65 4.24 0.92
C GLY A 6 -13.69 5.20 2.11
N LEU A 7 -12.63 5.21 2.89
CA LEU A 7 -12.33 6.27 3.86
C LEU A 7 -10.84 6.59 3.72
N ASP A 8 -10.52 7.81 3.31
CA ASP A 8 -9.16 8.27 3.06
C ASP A 8 -9.01 9.75 3.40
N SER A 9 -7.82 10.16 3.78
CA SER A 9 -7.46 11.59 3.90
C SER A 9 -7.20 12.26 2.54
N ASP A 10 -7.14 11.47 1.46
CA ASP A 10 -6.96 11.90 0.06
C ASP A 10 -5.69 12.71 -0.20
N PHE A 11 -4.61 12.46 0.54
CA PHE A 11 -3.33 13.14 0.32
C PHE A 11 -2.83 13.04 -1.13
N TYR A 12 -3.10 11.91 -1.79
CA TYR A 12 -2.59 11.58 -3.12
C TYR A 12 -3.67 11.64 -4.22
N GLU A 13 -4.75 12.34 -4.01
CA GLU A 13 -5.86 12.46 -4.97
C GLU A 13 -5.37 12.89 -6.36
N LYS A 14 -4.43 13.84 -6.41
CA LYS A 14 -3.85 14.36 -7.66
C LYS A 14 -2.72 13.49 -8.25
N CYS A 15 -2.35 12.39 -7.59
CA CYS A 15 -1.25 11.50 -7.98
C CYS A 15 -1.78 10.27 -8.74
N THR A 16 -2.53 10.49 -9.82
CA THR A 16 -3.14 9.41 -10.61
C THR A 16 -2.27 9.08 -11.82
N PHE A 17 -2.04 7.79 -12.04
CA PHE A 17 -1.36 7.23 -13.21
C PHE A 17 -2.37 6.62 -14.17
N GLY A 18 -2.34 7.06 -15.43
CA GLY A 18 -3.27 6.58 -16.44
C GLY A 18 -4.73 6.97 -16.16
N GLU A 19 -5.64 6.06 -16.42
CA GLU A 19 -7.07 6.29 -16.20
C GLU A 19 -7.40 6.33 -14.70
N PRO A 20 -8.32 7.20 -14.29
CA PRO A 20 -8.76 7.26 -12.90
C PRO A 20 -9.39 5.92 -12.47
N ALA A 21 -9.33 5.64 -11.18
CA ALA A 21 -10.05 4.51 -10.60
C ALA A 21 -11.57 4.68 -10.79
N ARG A 22 -12.30 3.56 -10.75
CA ARG A 22 -13.77 3.62 -10.67
C ARG A 22 -14.16 4.48 -9.48
N ASP A 23 -15.15 5.34 -9.70
CA ASP A 23 -15.72 6.13 -8.64
C ASP A 23 -16.42 5.20 -7.64
N ILE A 24 -15.90 5.15 -6.42
CA ILE A 24 -16.51 4.48 -5.28
C ILE A 24 -16.83 5.55 -4.23
N PRO A 25 -17.98 5.46 -3.54
CA PRO A 25 -18.28 6.39 -2.45
C PRO A 25 -17.12 6.49 -1.48
N ASN A 26 -16.66 7.70 -1.18
CA ASN A 26 -15.52 7.93 -0.31
C ASN A 26 -15.85 8.94 0.79
N ILE A 27 -15.49 8.59 2.02
CA ILE A 27 -15.55 9.48 3.18
C ILE A 27 -14.17 10.12 3.30
N ARG A 28 -14.02 11.40 2.96
CA ARG A 28 -12.78 12.13 3.16
C ARG A 28 -12.59 12.46 4.63
N LYS A 29 -11.76 11.67 5.30
CA LYS A 29 -11.51 11.80 6.74
C LYS A 29 -10.15 11.24 7.12
N ASP A 30 -9.51 11.87 8.10
CA ASP A 30 -8.29 11.32 8.69
C ASP A 30 -8.64 10.11 9.58
N ILE A 31 -7.83 9.06 9.49
CA ILE A 31 -8.02 7.84 10.29
C ILE A 31 -7.98 8.11 11.80
N ARG A 32 -7.29 9.16 12.22
CA ARG A 32 -7.22 9.60 13.61
C ARG A 32 -8.55 10.16 14.13
N ASP A 33 -9.43 10.61 13.24
CA ASP A 33 -10.70 11.27 13.57
C ASP A 33 -11.93 10.36 13.36
N VAL A 34 -11.73 9.12 12.89
CA VAL A 34 -12.82 8.17 12.64
C VAL A 34 -13.61 7.91 13.92
N GLY A 35 -14.93 8.11 13.89
CA GLY A 35 -15.85 7.86 14.98
C GLY A 35 -16.74 6.63 14.76
N GLN A 36 -17.58 6.33 15.74
CA GLN A 36 -18.52 5.20 15.67
C GLN A 36 -19.50 5.35 14.51
N SER A 37 -20.06 6.53 14.30
CA SER A 37 -21.02 6.85 13.24
C SER A 37 -20.47 6.62 11.82
N ASP A 38 -19.16 6.70 11.64
CA ASP A 38 -18.53 6.41 10.34
C ASP A 38 -18.54 4.92 9.99
N LEU A 39 -18.78 4.04 10.98
CA LEU A 39 -18.61 2.59 10.87
C LEU A 39 -19.90 1.77 10.99
N GLU A 40 -20.98 2.30 11.57
CA GLU A 40 -22.18 1.56 12.01
C GLU A 40 -22.90 0.75 10.93
N ARG A 41 -22.69 1.06 9.65
CA ARG A 41 -23.36 0.38 8.52
C ARG A 41 -22.53 -0.69 7.83
N PHE A 42 -21.36 -1.04 8.35
CA PHE A 42 -20.44 -1.96 7.69
C PHE A 42 -20.32 -3.30 8.43
N ASP A 43 -20.17 -4.39 7.67
CA ASP A 43 -20.01 -5.75 8.19
C ASP A 43 -18.53 -6.12 8.37
N ALA A 44 -17.64 -5.48 7.62
CA ALA A 44 -16.21 -5.76 7.62
C ALA A 44 -15.38 -4.50 7.37
N ILE A 45 -14.17 -4.48 7.88
CA ILE A 45 -13.18 -3.44 7.63
C ILE A 45 -11.94 -4.06 6.99
N ILE A 46 -11.54 -3.52 5.83
CA ILE A 46 -10.23 -3.72 5.22
C ILE A 46 -9.40 -2.47 5.51
N HIS A 47 -8.48 -2.57 6.47
CA HIS A 47 -7.70 -1.44 6.93
C HIS A 47 -6.37 -1.34 6.19
N LEU A 48 -6.31 -0.41 5.23
CA LEU A 48 -5.15 -0.13 4.39
C LEU A 48 -4.46 1.21 4.74
N ALA A 49 -5.14 2.07 5.49
CA ALA A 49 -4.64 3.41 5.80
C ALA A 49 -3.31 3.35 6.57
N GLY A 50 -2.40 4.26 6.21
CA GLY A 50 -1.11 4.39 6.87
C GLY A 50 -0.05 5.06 6.00
N LEU A 51 1.00 5.56 6.64
CA LEU A 51 2.23 5.97 5.99
C LEU A 51 2.99 4.71 5.59
N SER A 52 3.08 4.40 4.32
CA SER A 52 3.24 3.04 3.79
C SER A 52 4.64 2.68 3.27
N ASN A 53 5.68 3.40 3.67
CA ASN A 53 7.07 3.06 3.42
C ASN A 53 8.01 3.72 4.44
N ASP A 54 9.28 3.30 4.43
CA ASP A 54 10.28 3.78 5.36
C ASP A 54 10.54 5.30 5.26
N PRO A 55 10.75 5.89 4.05
CA PRO A 55 10.97 7.33 3.94
C PRO A 55 9.80 8.18 4.46
N LEU A 56 8.56 7.75 4.23
CA LEU A 56 7.39 8.43 4.80
C LEU A 56 7.31 8.27 6.31
N GLY A 57 7.65 7.07 6.81
CA GLY A 57 7.70 6.80 8.24
C GLY A 57 8.74 7.61 8.99
N ASP A 58 9.85 7.92 8.34
CA ASP A 58 10.96 8.72 8.89
C ASP A 58 10.68 10.22 8.83
N LEU A 59 9.74 10.69 8.00
CA LEU A 59 9.41 12.12 7.85
C LEU A 59 9.01 12.75 9.19
N ASN A 60 8.16 12.06 9.96
CA ASN A 60 7.80 12.39 11.33
C ASN A 60 7.43 11.11 12.09
N PRO A 61 8.38 10.49 12.83
CA PRO A 61 8.14 9.22 13.53
C PRO A 61 6.95 9.26 14.49
N ARG A 62 6.73 10.38 15.21
CA ARG A 62 5.57 10.52 16.12
C ARG A 62 4.26 10.38 15.35
N VAL A 63 4.10 11.13 14.28
CA VAL A 63 2.90 11.07 13.41
C VAL A 63 2.74 9.69 12.78
N THR A 64 3.85 9.01 12.44
CA THR A 64 3.82 7.65 11.94
C THR A 64 3.23 6.67 12.97
N TYR A 65 3.62 6.76 14.24
CA TYR A 65 3.03 5.94 15.29
C TYR A 65 1.56 6.30 15.54
N GLU A 66 1.20 7.57 15.49
CA GLU A 66 -0.19 8.02 15.66
C GLU A 66 -1.09 7.44 14.56
N ILE A 67 -0.67 7.55 13.28
CA ILE A 67 -1.46 7.09 12.13
C ILE A 67 -1.44 5.56 12.01
N ASN A 68 -0.26 4.94 12.03
CA ASN A 68 -0.12 3.53 11.68
C ASN A 68 -0.46 2.58 12.83
N TRP A 69 -0.25 2.99 14.06
CA TRP A 69 -0.43 2.15 15.24
C TRP A 69 -1.63 2.59 16.08
N LEU A 70 -1.56 3.77 16.70
CA LEU A 70 -2.60 4.19 17.66
C LEU A 70 -3.98 4.29 17.01
N SER A 71 -4.07 4.83 15.80
CA SER A 71 -5.33 4.92 15.05
C SER A 71 -5.84 3.55 14.60
N THR A 72 -4.94 2.62 14.20
CA THR A 72 -5.32 1.24 13.89
C THR A 72 -5.97 0.56 15.10
N VAL A 73 -5.35 0.68 16.27
CA VAL A 73 -5.86 0.08 17.53
C VAL A 73 -7.18 0.73 17.93
N ARG A 74 -7.30 2.05 17.80
CA ARG A 74 -8.53 2.77 18.07
C ARG A 74 -9.66 2.33 17.12
N LEU A 75 -9.38 2.25 15.82
CA LEU A 75 -10.33 1.76 14.81
C LEU A 75 -10.80 0.34 15.14
N ALA A 76 -9.89 -0.55 15.48
CA ALA A 76 -10.21 -1.93 15.84
C ALA A 76 -11.09 -2.02 17.12
N ARG A 77 -10.80 -1.20 18.13
CA ARG A 77 -11.64 -1.11 19.33
C ARG A 77 -13.04 -0.58 19.04
N LEU A 78 -13.16 0.44 18.17
CA LEU A 78 -14.47 0.93 17.72
C LEU A 78 -15.23 -0.13 16.96
N ALA A 79 -14.59 -0.81 16.00
CA ALA A 79 -15.19 -1.90 15.22
C ALA A 79 -15.72 -3.00 16.14
N LYS A 80 -14.90 -3.48 17.09
CA LYS A 80 -15.28 -4.47 18.09
C LYS A 80 -16.47 -4.02 18.93
N LYS A 81 -16.46 -2.76 19.40
CA LYS A 81 -17.54 -2.19 20.24
C LYS A 81 -18.89 -2.18 19.53
N ILE A 82 -18.92 -1.90 18.24
CA ILE A 82 -20.16 -1.80 17.45
C ILE A 82 -20.55 -3.10 16.77
N GLY A 83 -19.78 -4.19 16.99
CA GLY A 83 -20.11 -5.54 16.50
C GLY A 83 -19.55 -5.89 15.12
N ILE A 84 -18.70 -5.08 14.51
CA ILE A 84 -17.96 -5.45 13.30
C ILE A 84 -16.93 -6.50 13.68
N SER A 85 -17.21 -7.75 13.34
CA SER A 85 -16.37 -8.89 13.75
C SER A 85 -15.16 -9.12 12.84
N ARG A 86 -15.25 -8.74 11.55
CA ARG A 86 -14.21 -9.00 10.55
C ARG A 86 -13.35 -7.78 10.31
N PHE A 87 -12.08 -7.87 10.70
CA PHE A 87 -11.10 -6.79 10.58
C PHE A 87 -9.85 -7.31 9.88
N ILE A 88 -9.58 -6.86 8.66
CA ILE A 88 -8.43 -7.32 7.87
C ILE A 88 -7.40 -6.20 7.82
N PHE A 89 -6.22 -6.44 8.39
CA PHE A 89 -5.16 -5.43 8.52
C PHE A 89 -4.06 -5.63 7.49
N SER A 90 -3.75 -4.58 6.74
CA SER A 90 -2.59 -4.52 5.84
C SER A 90 -1.33 -4.25 6.64
N SER A 91 -0.62 -5.31 6.99
CA SER A 91 0.71 -5.26 7.57
C SER A 91 1.78 -5.39 6.48
N SER A 92 3.02 -5.67 6.84
CA SER A 92 4.16 -5.67 5.92
C SER A 92 5.22 -6.69 6.32
N CYS A 93 5.85 -7.33 5.35
CA CYS A 93 7.07 -8.11 5.56
C CYS A 93 8.27 -7.26 6.02
N SER A 94 8.20 -5.92 5.96
CA SER A 94 9.21 -5.03 6.59
C SER A 94 9.34 -5.26 8.10
N ASN A 95 8.38 -5.92 8.74
CA ASN A 95 8.42 -6.33 10.14
C ASN A 95 9.63 -7.25 10.43
N TYR A 96 10.04 -8.04 9.45
CA TYR A 96 11.21 -8.93 9.56
C TYR A 96 12.54 -8.17 9.48
N GLY A 97 12.59 -7.01 8.83
CA GLY A 97 13.70 -6.05 8.86
C GLY A 97 15.04 -6.60 8.40
N ALA A 98 16.02 -6.67 9.32
CA ALA A 98 17.40 -7.13 9.06
C ALA A 98 17.57 -8.59 9.46
N ALA A 99 16.82 -9.52 8.84
CA ALA A 99 16.84 -10.93 9.21
C ALA A 99 17.84 -11.80 8.41
N GLY A 100 18.52 -11.23 7.42
CA GLY A 100 19.52 -11.94 6.63
C GLY A 100 18.95 -12.74 5.47
N VAL A 101 19.50 -13.93 5.23
CA VAL A 101 19.20 -14.76 4.04
C VAL A 101 18.27 -15.94 4.32
N ASP A 102 17.91 -16.18 5.59
CA ASP A 102 17.04 -17.27 5.96
C ASP A 102 15.61 -17.07 5.43
N MET A 103 14.92 -18.17 5.15
CA MET A 103 13.53 -18.14 4.72
C MET A 103 12.62 -18.03 5.95
N LEU A 104 11.91 -16.92 6.07
CA LEU A 104 11.09 -16.57 7.24
C LEU A 104 9.62 -16.89 7.00
N ASN A 105 9.02 -17.62 7.91
CA ASN A 105 7.57 -17.81 7.97
C ASN A 105 6.92 -16.83 8.96
N GLU A 106 5.62 -16.98 9.20
CA GLU A 106 4.84 -16.08 10.05
C GLU A 106 5.19 -16.19 11.55
N GLU A 107 5.90 -17.23 11.97
CA GLU A 107 6.36 -17.45 13.36
C GLU A 107 7.73 -16.78 13.61
N ALA A 108 8.39 -16.28 12.56
CA ALA A 108 9.71 -15.69 12.68
C ALA A 108 9.69 -14.40 13.53
N GLU A 109 10.80 -14.15 14.23
CA GLU A 109 10.98 -12.97 15.07
C GLU A 109 10.97 -11.68 14.24
N PHE A 110 10.30 -10.66 14.76
CA PHE A 110 10.32 -9.31 14.18
C PHE A 110 11.63 -8.57 14.52
N ARG A 111 12.26 -7.99 13.50
CA ARG A 111 13.48 -7.18 13.63
C ARG A 111 13.38 -5.87 12.85
N PRO A 112 12.30 -5.06 13.09
CA PRO A 112 12.06 -3.85 12.32
C PRO A 112 13.14 -2.81 12.59
N VAL A 113 13.65 -2.19 11.52
CA VAL A 113 14.74 -1.20 11.58
C VAL A 113 14.25 0.25 11.45
N THR A 114 12.98 0.46 11.08
CA THR A 114 12.42 1.78 10.79
C THR A 114 11.16 2.07 11.64
N PRO A 115 10.77 3.34 11.84
CA PRO A 115 9.50 3.71 12.47
C PRO A 115 8.29 3.07 11.78
N TYR A 116 8.29 2.98 10.45
CA TYR A 116 7.26 2.29 9.68
C TYR A 116 7.12 0.82 10.09
N GLY A 117 8.20 0.04 10.03
CA GLY A 117 8.18 -1.38 10.41
C GLY A 117 7.79 -1.56 11.89
N ARG A 118 8.33 -0.73 12.79
CA ARG A 118 7.99 -0.77 14.22
C ARG A 118 6.51 -0.48 14.48
N SER A 119 5.94 0.51 13.78
CA SER A 119 4.51 0.86 13.93
C SER A 119 3.60 -0.29 13.49
N LYS A 120 3.97 -1.03 12.41
CA LYS A 120 3.23 -2.21 11.97
C LYS A 120 3.30 -3.36 12.99
N VAL A 121 4.49 -3.62 13.57
CA VAL A 121 4.67 -4.64 14.62
C VAL A 121 3.82 -4.31 15.85
N LEU A 122 3.81 -3.06 16.31
CA LEU A 122 3.01 -2.63 17.46
C LEU A 122 1.51 -2.79 17.19
N ALA A 123 1.06 -2.40 16.00
CA ALA A 123 -0.34 -2.59 15.59
C ALA A 123 -0.74 -4.07 15.56
N GLU A 124 0.11 -4.96 14.99
CA GLU A 124 -0.15 -6.40 15.01
C GLU A 124 -0.30 -6.95 16.42
N LYS A 125 0.62 -6.62 17.33
CA LYS A 125 0.58 -7.08 18.73
C LYS A 125 -0.72 -6.68 19.44
N ASP A 126 -1.13 -5.43 19.27
CA ASP A 126 -2.37 -4.94 19.90
C ASP A 126 -3.63 -5.55 19.26
N LEU A 127 -3.64 -5.76 17.93
CA LEU A 127 -4.75 -6.43 17.24
C LEU A 127 -4.91 -7.87 17.70
N VAL A 128 -3.80 -8.62 17.84
CA VAL A 128 -3.80 -10.00 18.38
C VAL A 128 -4.43 -10.04 19.78
N ASN A 129 -4.10 -9.08 20.65
CA ASN A 129 -4.64 -8.99 22.00
C ASN A 129 -6.13 -8.58 22.03
N LEU A 130 -6.65 -7.98 20.97
CA LEU A 130 -8.07 -7.62 20.85
C LEU A 130 -8.95 -8.79 20.38
N ALA A 131 -8.35 -9.85 19.83
CA ALA A 131 -9.07 -10.99 19.27
C ALA A 131 -9.86 -11.75 20.36
N ASP A 132 -11.12 -12.09 20.05
CA ASP A 132 -11.96 -12.93 20.90
C ASP A 132 -13.10 -13.56 20.06
N SER A 133 -14.09 -14.15 20.73
CA SER A 133 -15.25 -14.76 20.07
C SER A 133 -16.06 -13.77 19.22
N LYS A 134 -16.03 -12.47 19.53
CA LYS A 134 -16.80 -11.41 18.85
C LYS A 134 -15.98 -10.63 17.83
N PHE A 135 -14.64 -10.63 17.93
CA PHE A 135 -13.76 -9.85 17.07
C PHE A 135 -12.64 -10.71 16.48
N SER A 136 -12.53 -10.72 15.16
CA SER A 136 -11.63 -11.57 14.39
C SER A 136 -10.69 -10.76 13.52
N PRO A 137 -9.57 -10.26 14.06
CA PRO A 137 -8.55 -9.63 13.23
C PRO A 137 -7.82 -10.69 12.40
N THR A 138 -7.48 -10.32 11.16
CA THR A 138 -6.61 -11.10 10.28
C THR A 138 -5.54 -10.17 9.75
N ILE A 139 -4.29 -10.61 9.76
CA ILE A 139 -3.13 -9.79 9.45
C ILE A 139 -2.51 -10.28 8.14
N LEU A 140 -2.41 -9.39 7.15
CA LEU A 140 -1.75 -9.67 5.89
C LEU A 140 -0.41 -8.93 5.83
N ARG A 141 0.70 -9.65 6.00
CA ARG A 141 2.07 -9.15 5.87
C ARG A 141 2.46 -9.16 4.40
N ASN A 142 2.20 -8.05 3.72
CA ASN A 142 2.46 -7.96 2.29
C ASN A 142 3.96 -7.88 2.02
N ALA A 143 4.45 -8.65 1.05
CA ALA A 143 5.75 -8.46 0.43
C ALA A 143 5.82 -7.08 -0.27
N THR A 144 6.95 -6.69 -0.83
CA THR A 144 7.11 -5.41 -1.52
C THR A 144 6.20 -5.36 -2.75
N ALA A 145 5.21 -4.48 -2.72
CA ALA A 145 4.25 -4.36 -3.79
C ALA A 145 4.88 -3.86 -5.10
N TYR A 146 4.35 -4.30 -6.23
CA TYR A 146 4.64 -3.76 -7.55
C TYR A 146 3.44 -3.91 -8.48
N GLY A 147 3.50 -3.34 -9.70
CA GLY A 147 2.46 -3.47 -10.71
C GLY A 147 1.63 -2.20 -10.89
N ILE A 148 0.83 -2.19 -11.94
CA ILE A 148 0.03 -1.02 -12.34
C ILE A 148 -1.17 -0.84 -11.44
N SER A 149 -1.39 0.40 -11.03
CA SER A 149 -2.60 0.85 -10.32
C SER A 149 -2.84 2.33 -10.59
N PRO A 150 -4.07 2.84 -10.38
CA PRO A 150 -4.35 4.28 -10.50
C PRO A 150 -3.50 5.14 -9.55
N ARG A 151 -3.09 4.59 -8.41
CA ARG A 151 -2.17 5.23 -7.46
C ARG A 151 -0.79 4.58 -7.53
N LEU A 152 -0.25 4.45 -8.75
CA LEU A 152 1.05 3.83 -8.99
C LEU A 152 2.15 4.52 -8.17
N ARG A 153 3.02 3.69 -7.61
CA ARG A 153 4.17 4.13 -6.82
C ARG A 153 5.46 3.82 -7.55
N PHE A 154 6.16 4.83 -7.96
CA PHE A 154 7.47 4.68 -8.60
C PHE A 154 8.64 4.52 -7.61
N ASP A 155 8.39 4.70 -6.30
CA ASP A 155 9.38 4.46 -5.25
C ASP A 155 9.52 2.98 -4.84
N LEU A 156 8.74 2.08 -5.45
CA LEU A 156 8.84 0.63 -5.26
C LEU A 156 9.81 0.01 -6.27
N VAL A 157 10.64 -0.93 -5.81
CA VAL A 157 11.85 -1.39 -6.51
C VAL A 157 11.61 -1.77 -7.97
N LEU A 158 10.68 -2.70 -8.26
CA LEU A 158 10.48 -3.14 -9.65
C LEU A 158 9.89 -2.03 -10.52
N ASN A 159 8.90 -1.28 -9.99
CA ASN A 159 8.31 -0.14 -10.68
C ASN A 159 9.37 0.92 -11.02
N ASN A 160 10.29 1.19 -10.09
CA ASN A 160 11.36 2.17 -10.25
C ASN A 160 12.39 1.73 -11.31
N LEU A 161 12.88 0.49 -11.21
CA LEU A 161 13.88 -0.04 -12.16
C LEU A 161 13.34 -0.03 -13.60
N VAL A 162 12.07 -0.43 -13.81
CA VAL A 162 11.45 -0.38 -15.15
C VAL A 162 11.30 1.04 -15.65
N ALA A 163 10.95 2.01 -14.76
CA ALA A 163 10.81 3.42 -15.15
C ALA A 163 12.14 4.03 -15.56
N TRP A 164 13.20 3.80 -14.78
CA TRP A 164 14.56 4.21 -15.15
C TRP A 164 14.99 3.60 -16.48
N ALA A 165 14.83 2.30 -16.66
CA ALA A 165 15.18 1.62 -17.90
C ALA A 165 14.43 2.19 -19.11
N TYR A 166 13.12 2.42 -18.97
CA TYR A 166 12.30 2.95 -20.04
C TYR A 166 12.66 4.39 -20.41
N THR A 167 12.88 5.28 -19.42
CA THR A 167 13.06 6.72 -19.67
C THR A 167 14.49 7.11 -20.02
N THR A 168 15.48 6.33 -19.57
CA THR A 168 16.91 6.70 -19.72
C THR A 168 17.76 5.60 -20.36
N GLY A 169 17.25 4.41 -20.57
CA GLY A 169 18.04 3.24 -20.97
C GLY A 169 18.89 2.64 -19.84
N LEU A 170 18.76 3.15 -18.61
CA LEU A 170 19.55 2.69 -17.46
C LEU A 170 18.70 1.91 -16.47
N VAL A 171 19.06 0.67 -16.16
CA VAL A 171 18.58 -0.03 -14.99
C VAL A 171 19.40 0.44 -13.78
N TYR A 172 18.94 1.50 -13.11
CA TYR A 172 19.75 2.23 -12.14
C TYR A 172 19.60 1.67 -10.73
N LEU A 173 20.66 1.10 -10.16
CA LEU A 173 20.70 0.52 -8.82
C LEU A 173 21.33 1.51 -7.83
N LYS A 174 20.58 1.84 -6.76
CA LYS A 174 21.02 2.70 -5.64
C LYS A 174 21.77 1.91 -4.55
N SER A 175 21.81 0.57 -4.63
CA SER A 175 22.54 -0.34 -3.75
C SER A 175 23.44 -1.26 -4.55
N ASP A 176 24.27 -2.06 -3.87
CA ASP A 176 25.15 -3.09 -4.50
C ASP A 176 24.39 -4.27 -5.13
N GLY A 177 23.07 -4.29 -5.01
CA GLY A 177 22.21 -5.32 -5.57
C GLY A 177 22.15 -6.63 -4.77
N THR A 178 22.87 -6.76 -3.68
CA THR A 178 22.92 -8.02 -2.88
C THR A 178 21.73 -8.25 -1.95
N PRO A 179 21.02 -7.23 -1.42
CA PRO A 179 19.92 -7.44 -0.50
C PRO A 179 18.74 -8.19 -1.12
N TRP A 180 18.18 -9.12 -0.34
CA TRP A 180 16.98 -9.86 -0.72
C TRP A 180 15.70 -9.08 -0.48
N ARG A 181 14.76 -9.21 -1.40
CA ARG A 181 13.40 -8.64 -1.29
C ARG A 181 12.36 -9.63 -1.80
N PRO A 182 11.40 -10.01 -0.98
CA PRO A 182 10.16 -10.61 -1.47
C PRO A 182 9.35 -9.54 -2.18
N ILE A 183 8.78 -9.87 -3.33
CA ILE A 183 7.91 -8.96 -4.08
C ILE A 183 6.55 -9.60 -4.34
N VAL A 184 5.52 -8.78 -4.54
CA VAL A 184 4.17 -9.22 -4.82
C VAL A 184 3.44 -8.22 -5.71
N HIS A 185 2.74 -8.72 -6.72
CA HIS A 185 1.92 -7.87 -7.57
C HIS A 185 0.68 -7.35 -6.83
N VAL A 186 0.29 -6.10 -7.08
CA VAL A 186 -0.85 -5.45 -6.41
C VAL A 186 -2.17 -6.20 -6.62
N GLU A 187 -2.38 -6.86 -7.78
CA GLU A 187 -3.54 -7.71 -7.99
C GLU A 187 -3.53 -8.94 -7.09
N ASP A 188 -2.37 -9.58 -6.86
CA ASP A 188 -2.30 -10.74 -5.97
C ASP A 188 -2.48 -10.33 -4.51
N ILE A 189 -2.05 -9.12 -4.11
CA ILE A 189 -2.42 -8.53 -2.82
C ILE A 189 -3.95 -8.39 -2.73
N SER A 190 -4.58 -7.81 -3.74
CA SER A 190 -6.04 -7.63 -3.77
C SER A 190 -6.79 -8.96 -3.69
N ARG A 191 -6.29 -10.00 -4.39
CA ARG A 191 -6.83 -11.38 -4.31
C ARG A 191 -6.68 -11.97 -2.91
N ALA A 192 -5.57 -11.69 -2.21
CA ALA A 192 -5.37 -12.13 -0.83
C ALA A 192 -6.40 -11.52 0.12
N PHE A 193 -6.63 -10.20 0.01
CA PHE A 193 -7.68 -9.52 0.78
C PHE A 193 -9.07 -10.10 0.50
N MET A 194 -9.41 -10.36 -0.76
CA MET A 194 -10.68 -10.97 -1.13
C MET A 194 -10.81 -12.41 -0.61
N ALA A 195 -9.75 -13.21 -0.71
CA ALA A 195 -9.75 -14.58 -0.19
C ALA A 195 -10.00 -14.58 1.32
N VAL A 196 -9.34 -13.71 2.08
CA VAL A 196 -9.55 -13.56 3.53
C VAL A 196 -10.94 -12.99 3.84
N LEU A 197 -11.44 -12.05 3.04
CA LEU A 197 -12.79 -11.49 3.24
C LEU A 197 -13.88 -12.56 3.13
N HIS A 198 -13.73 -13.55 2.25
CA HIS A 198 -14.71 -14.61 2.02
C HIS A 198 -14.44 -15.88 2.86
N ALA A 199 -13.27 -16.00 3.46
CA ALA A 199 -12.90 -17.21 4.18
C ALA A 199 -13.80 -17.49 5.40
N PRO A 200 -14.05 -18.75 5.75
CA PRO A 200 -14.62 -19.10 7.03
C PRO A 200 -13.80 -18.54 8.20
N ARG A 201 -14.50 -18.05 9.23
CA ARG A 201 -13.86 -17.37 10.36
C ARG A 201 -12.79 -18.23 11.04
N GLU A 202 -13.04 -19.50 11.21
CA GLU A 202 -12.14 -20.46 11.86
C GLU A 202 -10.78 -20.61 11.15
N LYS A 203 -10.70 -20.32 9.85
CA LYS A 203 -9.45 -20.36 9.09
C LYS A 203 -8.63 -19.09 9.21
N ILE A 204 -9.26 -17.98 9.57
CA ILE A 204 -8.61 -16.66 9.53
C ILE A 204 -8.57 -15.94 10.87
N HIS A 205 -9.30 -16.45 11.86
CA HIS A 205 -9.39 -15.84 13.19
C HIS A 205 -8.03 -15.72 13.84
N ASN A 206 -7.62 -14.46 14.10
CA ASN A 206 -6.34 -14.11 14.72
C ASN A 206 -5.11 -14.71 14.00
N GLN A 207 -5.19 -14.85 12.68
CA GLN A 207 -4.11 -15.37 11.86
C GLN A 207 -3.30 -14.23 11.22
N ALA A 208 -1.99 -14.48 11.10
CA ALA A 208 -1.12 -13.70 10.23
C ALA A 208 -0.72 -14.53 9.00
N PHE A 209 -0.63 -13.88 7.85
CA PHE A 209 -0.21 -14.49 6.59
C PHE A 209 0.80 -13.61 5.88
N ASN A 210 1.91 -14.18 5.43
CA ASN A 210 2.78 -13.57 4.45
C ASN A 210 2.10 -13.59 3.08
N VAL A 211 2.03 -12.45 2.42
CA VAL A 211 1.35 -12.30 1.13
C VAL A 211 2.36 -12.08 0.02
N GLY A 212 2.44 -13.04 -0.87
CA GLY A 212 3.35 -13.10 -2.01
C GLY A 212 3.43 -14.52 -2.55
N ARG A 213 4.56 -14.83 -3.18
CA ARG A 213 4.93 -16.19 -3.61
C ARG A 213 6.33 -16.49 -3.07
N THR A 214 6.54 -17.68 -2.56
CA THR A 214 7.85 -18.08 -2.02
C THR A 214 8.96 -18.03 -3.08
N GLU A 215 8.62 -18.27 -4.34
CA GLU A 215 9.53 -18.21 -5.49
C GLU A 215 9.87 -16.76 -5.90
N GLU A 216 9.12 -15.77 -5.45
CA GLU A 216 9.28 -14.35 -5.81
C GLU A 216 10.09 -13.58 -4.73
N ASN A 217 11.10 -14.25 -4.17
CA ASN A 217 12.16 -13.66 -3.36
C ASN A 217 13.39 -13.46 -4.23
N TYR A 218 13.82 -12.23 -4.44
CA TYR A 218 14.92 -11.87 -5.34
C TYR A 218 15.98 -11.04 -4.63
N GLN A 219 17.21 -11.18 -5.05
CA GLN A 219 18.21 -10.12 -4.86
C GLN A 219 17.87 -8.95 -5.80
N ILE A 220 18.19 -7.74 -5.40
CA ILE A 220 17.92 -6.55 -6.22
C ILE A 220 18.60 -6.63 -7.58
N ARG A 221 19.81 -7.23 -7.66
CA ARG A 221 20.53 -7.47 -8.92
C ARG A 221 19.79 -8.44 -9.85
N GLU A 222 19.08 -9.44 -9.33
CA GLU A 222 18.29 -10.37 -10.14
C GLU A 222 17.07 -9.67 -10.75
N LEU A 223 16.43 -8.75 -9.99
CA LEU A 223 15.38 -7.89 -10.52
C LEU A 223 15.92 -6.96 -11.61
N ALA A 224 17.14 -6.45 -11.46
CA ALA A 224 17.77 -5.61 -12.47
C ALA A 224 18.03 -6.38 -13.79
N GLU A 225 18.46 -7.64 -13.72
CA GLU A 225 18.62 -8.49 -14.93
C GLU A 225 17.24 -8.75 -15.59
N ILE A 226 16.18 -9.05 -14.82
CA ILE A 226 14.83 -9.21 -15.36
C ILE A 226 14.39 -7.94 -16.10
N VAL A 227 14.66 -6.76 -15.54
CA VAL A 227 14.29 -5.47 -16.18
C VAL A 227 15.10 -5.24 -17.44
N LYS A 228 16.41 -5.47 -17.41
CA LYS A 228 17.30 -5.36 -18.58
C LYS A 228 16.85 -6.27 -19.74
N GLU A 229 16.46 -7.50 -19.46
CA GLU A 229 15.91 -8.42 -20.45
C GLU A 229 14.54 -7.96 -20.98
N THR A 230 13.76 -7.23 -20.16
CA THR A 230 12.40 -6.76 -20.50
C THR A 230 12.41 -5.49 -21.33
N VAL A 231 13.32 -4.55 -21.04
CA VAL A 231 13.39 -3.23 -21.69
C VAL A 231 14.51 -3.22 -22.72
N PRO A 232 14.22 -3.26 -24.02
CA PRO A 232 15.24 -3.35 -25.06
C PRO A 232 16.24 -2.18 -25.03
N GLY A 233 17.52 -2.48 -25.18
CA GLY A 233 18.60 -1.50 -25.22
C GLY A 233 19.01 -0.95 -23.86
N SER A 234 18.38 -1.39 -22.77
CA SER A 234 18.78 -0.97 -21.43
C SER A 234 20.03 -1.71 -20.91
N HIS A 235 20.76 -1.07 -20.02
CA HIS A 235 21.94 -1.67 -19.36
C HIS A 235 21.96 -1.32 -17.86
N ILE A 236 22.55 -2.20 -17.06
CA ILE A 236 22.64 -2.04 -15.60
C ILE A 236 23.73 -1.04 -15.25
N GLN A 237 23.39 -0.10 -14.38
CA GLN A 237 24.33 0.86 -13.81
C GLN A 237 24.13 0.95 -12.30
N TYR A 238 25.22 0.90 -11.56
CA TYR A 238 25.24 1.12 -10.12
C TYR A 238 25.53 2.59 -9.81
N SER A 239 24.90 3.13 -8.76
CA SER A 239 25.25 4.46 -8.27
C SER A 239 26.66 4.49 -7.70
N GLU A 240 27.32 5.62 -7.78
CA GLU A 240 28.61 5.82 -7.13
C GLU A 240 28.49 5.62 -5.62
N GLY A 241 29.39 4.81 -5.02
CA GLY A 241 29.38 4.48 -3.60
C GLY A 241 28.21 3.55 -3.16
N ALA A 242 27.56 2.86 -4.09
CA ALA A 242 26.50 1.91 -3.79
C ALA A 242 26.97 0.84 -2.79
N GLY A 243 26.27 0.76 -1.64
CA GLY A 243 26.51 -0.24 -0.60
C GLY A 243 25.27 -1.09 -0.30
N PRO A 244 25.34 -2.07 0.62
CA PRO A 244 24.22 -2.93 0.94
C PRO A 244 23.11 -2.16 1.68
N ASP A 245 21.84 -2.37 1.31
CA ASP A 245 20.69 -1.91 2.07
C ASP A 245 20.57 -2.77 3.36
N LYS A 246 20.38 -2.13 4.50
CA LYS A 246 20.24 -2.80 5.81
C LYS A 246 19.05 -3.76 5.87
N ARG A 247 18.02 -3.52 5.06
CA ARG A 247 16.86 -4.41 4.95
C ARG A 247 17.22 -5.58 4.04
N CYS A 248 17.24 -6.77 4.60
CA CYS A 248 17.53 -7.99 3.86
C CYS A 248 16.74 -9.13 4.50
N TYR A 249 15.76 -9.67 3.77
CA TYR A 249 14.94 -10.77 4.25
C TYR A 249 14.27 -11.52 3.08
N ARG A 250 14.01 -12.81 3.30
CA ARG A 250 13.25 -13.69 2.42
C ARG A 250 12.06 -14.24 3.18
N VAL A 251 10.93 -14.46 2.51
CA VAL A 251 9.71 -14.93 3.19
C VAL A 251 9.10 -16.16 2.51
N ASP A 252 8.67 -17.10 3.32
CA ASP A 252 7.78 -18.18 2.92
C ASP A 252 6.34 -17.67 2.93
N CYS A 253 5.68 -17.72 1.78
CA CYS A 253 4.29 -17.30 1.59
C CYS A 253 3.32 -18.50 1.43
N SER A 254 3.75 -19.72 1.73
CA SER A 254 2.98 -20.94 1.49
C SER A 254 1.75 -21.10 2.40
N LYS A 255 1.77 -20.49 3.61
CA LYS A 255 0.69 -20.64 4.61
C LYS A 255 -0.66 -20.16 4.05
N LEU A 256 -0.71 -19.02 3.40
CA LEU A 256 -1.96 -18.45 2.88
C LEU A 256 -2.62 -19.40 1.86
N SER A 257 -1.89 -19.85 0.85
CA SER A 257 -2.42 -20.78 -0.16
C SER A 257 -2.78 -22.16 0.41
N ARG A 258 -2.07 -22.62 1.43
CA ARG A 258 -2.37 -23.89 2.13
C ARG A 258 -3.66 -23.81 2.94
N MET A 259 -3.88 -22.71 3.66
CA MET A 259 -5.08 -22.52 4.48
C MET A 259 -6.29 -22.07 3.67
N LEU A 260 -6.08 -21.31 2.61
CA LEU A 260 -7.10 -20.82 1.69
C LEU A 260 -6.76 -21.24 0.25
N PRO A 261 -7.09 -22.49 -0.16
CA PRO A 261 -6.68 -23.05 -1.46
C PRO A 261 -7.22 -22.31 -2.69
N ASP A 262 -8.27 -21.51 -2.53
CA ASP A 262 -8.82 -20.68 -3.59
C ASP A 262 -7.94 -19.44 -3.88
N TYR A 263 -7.07 -19.06 -2.95
CA TYR A 263 -6.04 -18.05 -3.20
C TYR A 263 -4.92 -18.62 -4.05
N LYS A 264 -4.82 -18.13 -5.27
CA LYS A 264 -3.77 -18.51 -6.23
C LYS A 264 -3.14 -17.23 -6.77
N PRO A 265 -1.96 -16.83 -6.27
CA PRO A 265 -1.22 -15.72 -6.83
C PRO A 265 -0.77 -16.07 -8.26
N ARG A 266 -0.81 -15.10 -9.16
CA ARG A 266 -0.65 -15.32 -10.62
C ARG A 266 0.57 -14.65 -11.22
N TRP A 267 1.07 -13.61 -10.57
CA TRP A 267 2.10 -12.77 -11.13
C TRP A 267 3.51 -13.21 -10.74
N SER A 268 4.42 -13.04 -11.68
CA SER A 268 5.87 -13.11 -11.44
C SER A 268 6.52 -11.77 -11.72
N ALA A 269 7.73 -11.54 -11.20
CA ALA A 269 8.52 -10.34 -11.48
C ALA A 269 8.65 -10.06 -12.99
N ARG A 270 8.91 -11.10 -13.78
CA ARG A 270 9.06 -11.01 -15.24
C ARG A 270 7.76 -10.56 -15.93
N ALA A 271 6.62 -11.14 -15.56
CA ALA A 271 5.32 -10.74 -16.09
C ALA A 271 4.96 -9.30 -15.68
N GLY A 272 5.26 -8.93 -14.44
CA GLY A 272 5.02 -7.59 -13.94
C GLY A 272 5.95 -6.54 -14.55
N ALA A 273 7.22 -6.84 -14.77
CA ALA A 273 8.13 -5.94 -15.48
C ALA A 273 7.63 -5.63 -16.90
N LYS A 274 7.15 -6.66 -17.61
CA LYS A 274 6.55 -6.50 -18.95
C LYS A 274 5.29 -5.63 -18.89
N GLN A 275 4.37 -5.88 -17.93
CA GLN A 275 3.16 -5.07 -17.74
C GLN A 275 3.53 -3.59 -17.49
N LEU A 276 4.50 -3.32 -16.60
CA LEU A 276 4.96 -1.98 -16.28
C LEU A 276 5.54 -1.29 -17.53
N TYR A 277 6.43 -1.97 -18.26
CA TYR A 277 7.05 -1.44 -19.47
C TYR A 277 6.02 -1.05 -20.53
N GLU A 278 5.06 -1.92 -20.83
CA GLU A 278 3.99 -1.62 -21.80
C GLU A 278 3.09 -0.47 -21.34
N ALA A 279 2.80 -0.38 -20.05
CA ALA A 279 2.02 0.71 -19.50
C ALA A 279 2.77 2.05 -19.56
N TYR A 280 4.07 2.06 -19.25
CA TYR A 280 4.89 3.26 -19.35
C TYR A 280 5.04 3.76 -20.79
N LYS A 281 5.18 2.83 -21.75
CA LYS A 281 5.12 3.17 -23.19
C LYS A 281 3.81 3.81 -23.58
N LYS A 282 2.69 3.19 -23.16
CA LYS A 282 1.35 3.68 -23.50
C LYS A 282 1.06 5.07 -22.93
N THR A 283 1.53 5.36 -21.71
CA THR A 283 1.31 6.67 -21.06
C THR A 283 2.36 7.71 -21.41
N GLY A 284 3.51 7.30 -21.96
CA GLY A 284 4.60 8.21 -22.28
C GLY A 284 5.27 8.79 -21.02
N VAL A 285 5.48 7.98 -19.97
CA VAL A 285 6.13 8.42 -18.72
C VAL A 285 7.48 9.07 -19.00
N ARG A 286 7.72 10.24 -18.40
CA ARG A 286 8.97 10.97 -18.50
C ARG A 286 9.76 10.90 -17.19
N ASN A 287 11.08 11.03 -17.29
CA ASN A 287 11.98 10.94 -16.13
C ASN A 287 11.63 11.98 -15.04
N GLU A 288 11.40 13.23 -15.43
CA GLU A 288 11.06 14.33 -14.53
C GLU A 288 9.72 14.09 -13.79
N GLU A 289 8.81 13.32 -14.40
CA GLU A 289 7.52 13.02 -13.81
C GLU A 289 7.62 11.95 -12.73
N PHE A 290 8.28 10.83 -13.02
CA PHE A 290 8.31 9.73 -12.04
C PHE A 290 9.26 9.98 -10.86
N GLU A 291 10.32 10.77 -11.06
CA GLU A 291 11.18 11.27 -9.99
C GLU A 291 10.64 12.57 -9.34
N GLY A 292 9.52 13.09 -9.82
CA GLY A 292 8.88 14.30 -9.32
C GLY A 292 7.82 14.04 -8.23
N PRO A 293 7.29 15.14 -7.66
CA PRO A 293 6.33 15.06 -6.52
C PRO A 293 4.99 14.45 -6.89
N THR A 294 4.62 14.32 -8.16
CA THR A 294 3.39 13.63 -8.56
C THR A 294 3.42 12.16 -8.17
N TYR A 295 4.57 11.50 -8.25
CA TYR A 295 4.67 10.06 -8.05
C TYR A 295 5.57 9.65 -6.87
N ARG A 296 6.45 10.52 -6.39
CA ARG A 296 7.22 10.31 -5.16
C ARG A 296 6.42 10.85 -3.97
N ARG A 297 5.79 9.94 -3.25
CA ARG A 297 4.85 10.28 -2.16
C ARG A 297 5.45 11.20 -1.09
N ILE A 298 6.70 11.01 -0.72
CA ILE A 298 7.37 11.87 0.27
C ILE A 298 7.50 13.30 -0.24
N ASP A 299 7.88 13.50 -1.51
CA ASP A 299 8.06 14.81 -2.09
C ASP A 299 6.71 15.51 -2.29
N HIS A 300 5.66 14.74 -2.60
CA HIS A 300 4.29 15.24 -2.64
C HIS A 300 3.83 15.81 -1.30
N LEU A 301 4.01 15.04 -0.20
CA LEU A 301 3.65 15.52 1.14
C LEU A 301 4.46 16.75 1.54
N LYS A 302 5.78 16.77 1.28
CA LYS A 302 6.61 17.95 1.53
C LYS A 302 6.09 19.17 0.78
N GLN A 303 5.76 19.02 -0.49
CA GLN A 303 5.20 20.10 -1.30
C GLN A 303 3.86 20.62 -0.76
N LEU A 304 2.97 19.71 -0.28
CA LEU A 304 1.71 20.11 0.38
C LEU A 304 1.96 20.88 1.68
N MET A 305 2.95 20.47 2.47
CA MET A 305 3.34 21.19 3.70
C MET A 305 3.96 22.56 3.38
N GLU A 306 4.88 22.65 2.41
CA GLU A 306 5.49 23.88 1.96
C GLU A 306 4.47 24.91 1.44
N LYS A 307 3.42 24.43 0.75
CA LYS A 307 2.29 25.25 0.31
C LYS A 307 1.32 25.62 1.43
N GLY A 308 1.52 25.11 2.63
CA GLY A 308 0.63 25.32 3.76
C GLY A 308 -0.72 24.60 3.65
N SER A 309 -0.86 23.66 2.72
CA SER A 309 -2.08 22.82 2.59
C SER A 309 -2.17 21.76 3.68
N LEU A 310 -1.02 21.20 4.10
CA LEU A 310 -0.91 20.27 5.23
C LEU A 310 -0.09 20.90 6.37
N SER A 311 -0.46 20.57 7.59
CA SER A 311 0.35 20.82 8.78
C SER A 311 1.53 19.85 8.86
N SER A 312 2.50 20.13 9.76
CA SER A 312 3.59 19.20 10.11
C SER A 312 3.11 17.85 10.66
N ASP A 313 1.90 17.82 11.19
CA ASP A 313 1.24 16.64 11.72
C ASP A 313 0.35 15.92 10.68
N LEU A 314 0.49 16.32 9.42
CA LEU A 314 -0.27 15.79 8.28
C LEU A 314 -1.79 15.89 8.44
N TYR A 315 -2.28 16.99 8.98
CA TYR A 315 -3.69 17.38 8.89
C TYR A 315 -3.88 18.39 7.77
N TRP A 316 -4.97 18.27 7.03
CA TRP A 316 -5.39 19.31 6.10
C TRP A 316 -5.71 20.60 6.85
N ASN A 317 -5.21 21.74 6.35
CA ASN A 317 -5.58 23.04 6.86
C ASN A 317 -6.98 23.43 6.36
N ASN A 318 -7.85 23.90 7.25
CA ASN A 318 -9.30 24.12 7.05
C ASN A 318 -9.71 24.93 5.81
N LYS A 319 -8.82 25.71 5.21
CA LYS A 319 -9.12 26.51 4.02
C LYS A 319 -9.45 25.68 2.76
N GLU A 320 -8.89 24.48 2.60
CA GLU A 320 -9.15 23.62 1.42
C GLU A 320 -10.36 22.71 1.61
N ILE A 321 -10.68 22.31 2.83
CA ILE A 321 -11.88 21.48 3.13
C ILE A 321 -13.16 22.27 2.82
N VAL A 322 -13.18 23.56 3.12
CA VAL A 322 -14.35 24.44 2.89
C VAL A 322 -14.56 24.68 1.39
N GLN A 323 -13.50 24.85 0.59
CA GLN A 323 -13.62 25.07 -0.85
C GLN A 323 -14.12 23.83 -1.61
N LYS A 324 -13.71 22.63 -1.19
CA LYS A 324 -14.13 21.39 -1.87
C LYS A 324 -15.53 20.95 -1.51
N ASN A 325 -15.95 21.10 -0.26
CA ASN A 325 -17.34 20.89 0.14
C ASN A 325 -18.32 21.86 -0.57
N ALA A 326 -17.83 23.06 -0.95
CA ALA A 326 -18.60 24.02 -1.74
C ALA A 326 -18.67 23.62 -3.22
N SER A 327 -17.60 23.05 -3.81
CA SER A 327 -17.61 22.57 -5.20
C SER A 327 -18.45 21.29 -5.38
N ASP A 328 -18.33 20.33 -4.46
CA ASP A 328 -19.10 19.08 -4.50
C ASP A 328 -20.60 19.31 -4.26
N SER A 329 -20.96 20.32 -3.42
CA SER A 329 -22.36 20.75 -3.25
C SER A 329 -22.92 21.49 -4.47
N ALA A 330 -22.07 22.18 -5.25
CA ALA A 330 -22.49 22.87 -6.48
C ALA A 330 -22.69 21.87 -7.65
N GLU A 331 -21.85 20.86 -7.78
CA GLU A 331 -21.99 19.80 -8.81
C GLU A 331 -23.16 18.85 -8.50
N GLY A 332 -23.38 18.50 -7.23
CA GLY A 332 -24.53 17.71 -6.80
C GLY A 332 -25.88 18.38 -7.04
N ASN A 333 -25.95 19.73 -7.00
CA ASN A 333 -27.16 20.49 -7.32
C ASN A 333 -27.38 20.69 -8.82
N ALA A 334 -26.33 20.74 -9.64
CA ALA A 334 -26.45 20.84 -11.09
C ALA A 334 -26.97 19.52 -11.72
N GLY A 335 -26.64 18.37 -11.12
CA GLY A 335 -27.15 17.05 -11.55
C GLY A 335 -28.65 16.82 -11.23
N ARG A 336 -29.17 17.40 -10.13
CA ARG A 336 -30.59 17.24 -9.75
C ARG A 336 -31.55 18.12 -10.54
N ASN A 337 -31.09 19.21 -11.14
CA ASN A 337 -31.98 20.08 -11.96
C ASN A 337 -32.14 19.61 -13.42
N LYS A 338 -31.32 18.70 -13.92
CA LYS A 338 -31.48 18.15 -15.29
C LYS A 338 -32.48 17.00 -15.40
N THR A 339 -32.93 16.42 -14.30
CA THR A 339 -33.86 15.28 -14.31
C THR A 339 -35.34 15.68 -14.14
N LYS A 340 -35.69 16.99 -14.03
CA LYS A 340 -37.07 17.47 -13.87
C LYS A 340 -37.68 18.10 -15.11
N LEU A 341 -37.00 18.10 -16.26
CA LEU A 341 -37.48 18.75 -17.50
C LEU A 341 -37.77 17.80 -18.66
N SER A 342 -37.99 16.51 -18.40
CA SER A 342 -38.42 15.55 -19.42
C SER A 342 -39.59 14.67 -18.97
N ARG A 343 -40.65 15.28 -18.42
CA ARG A 343 -41.98 14.70 -18.32
C ARG A 343 -43.01 15.87 -18.29
N LEU A 344 -43.38 16.30 -19.47
CA LEU A 344 -44.67 16.86 -19.85
C LEU A 344 -44.89 16.57 -21.33
#